data_ec05acfefa50bb320f275e3147f110cd
#
_entry.id   ec05acfefa50bb320f275e3147f110cd
#
_cell.length_a   1.000
_cell.length_b   1.000
_cell.length_c   1.000
_cell.angle_alpha   90.00
_cell.angle_beta   90.00
_cell.angle_gamma   90.00
#
_symmetry.space_group_name_H-M   'P 1'
#
loop_
_entity.id
_entity.type
_entity.pdbx_description
1 polymer ?
#
loop_
_entity_poly.entity_id
_entity_poly.type
_entity_poly.pdbx_seq_one_letter_code
_entity_poly.pdbx_strand_id
1 'polypeptide(L)'
;MGFACARRGTTHPFGMIAFFTPNGCVLLPRSRVKLAGQIIRQKGKTMPYVTVGQENSAPIELYYEDHGSGRPVVLIHGFPLNGRAWERQARALLGAGFRVITYDRRGFGRSSQPVTGYNYDTFAADLDKLLTALDLHDVCLAGHSMGGGEIARYLGKYGSGRVQRAVIVSGVPPYLLKTPETPTAVPQEVFDQIAAALTADRAAYFTEWNKNFFNLDETLGKLISPEVVQDAWNTAVGASPEGTIACVPTWHTDFRADLPKIDIPVLVLHGTADRILPIEACGPRTHELIRGSEYVPVEGAGHGLCWTHADVVSGELLRFFR
;
A
#
# COMPACT_ATOMS: atom_id res chain seq x y z
N MET A 1 -6.49 21.32 -32.59
CA MET A 1 -5.48 21.47 -33.66
C MET A 1 -4.72 22.75 -33.39
N GLY A 2 -3.39 22.71 -33.27
CA GLY A 2 -2.55 23.89 -33.08
C GLY A 2 -1.20 23.49 -32.45
N PHE A 3 -0.31 22.88 -33.25
CA PHE A 3 1.07 22.64 -32.85
C PHE A 3 1.82 23.96 -32.76
N ALA A 4 2.29 24.34 -31.58
CA ALA A 4 3.21 25.44 -31.39
C ALA A 4 4.64 24.99 -31.70
N CYS A 5 5.15 25.31 -32.85
CA CYS A 5 6.53 25.13 -33.26
C CYS A 5 7.42 26.17 -32.54
N ALA A 6 8.25 25.72 -31.61
CA ALA A 6 9.25 26.58 -30.98
C ALA A 6 10.38 26.86 -31.97
N ARG A 7 10.41 28.07 -32.59
CA ARG A 7 11.56 28.57 -33.35
C ARG A 7 12.67 28.97 -32.40
N ARG A 8 13.90 28.49 -32.66
CA ARG A 8 15.13 28.82 -31.92
C ARG A 8 15.35 30.32 -31.92
N GLY A 9 15.60 30.91 -30.76
CA GLY A 9 15.78 32.35 -30.57
C GLY A 9 17.05 32.88 -31.24
N THR A 10 16.91 34.03 -31.90
CA THR A 10 18.00 34.85 -32.39
C THR A 10 18.62 35.64 -31.24
N THR A 11 19.94 35.55 -31.07
CA THR A 11 20.68 36.31 -30.06
C THR A 11 20.85 37.76 -30.47
N HIS A 12 20.34 38.69 -29.68
CA HIS A 12 20.59 40.14 -29.81
C HIS A 12 21.95 40.49 -29.18
N PRO A 13 22.69 41.49 -29.73
CA PRO A 13 24.06 41.83 -29.29
C PRO A 13 24.18 42.37 -27.85
N PHE A 14 23.08 42.58 -27.13
CA PHE A 14 23.06 43.13 -25.77
C PHE A 14 22.71 42.11 -24.67
N GLY A 15 22.90 40.82 -24.86
CA GLY A 15 22.70 39.81 -23.82
C GLY A 15 21.25 39.62 -23.33
N MET A 16 20.26 39.98 -24.15
CA MET A 16 18.82 39.83 -23.88
C MET A 16 18.22 38.68 -24.65
N ILE A 17 17.23 38.00 -24.07
CA ILE A 17 16.46 36.91 -24.70
C ILE A 17 15.02 37.36 -24.89
N ALA A 18 14.51 37.25 -26.14
CA ALA A 18 13.14 37.60 -26.49
C ALA A 18 12.19 36.42 -26.25
N PHE A 19 11.11 36.64 -25.52
CA PHE A 19 10.00 35.72 -25.36
C PHE A 19 8.75 36.28 -26.04
N PHE A 20 8.14 35.52 -26.93
CA PHE A 20 6.89 35.87 -27.56
C PHE A 20 5.72 35.30 -26.76
N THR A 21 4.82 36.17 -26.31
CA THR A 21 3.58 35.81 -25.63
C THR A 21 2.39 36.16 -26.52
N PRO A 22 1.18 35.66 -26.29
CA PRO A 22 -0.01 36.05 -27.05
C PRO A 22 -0.29 37.55 -27.05
N ASN A 23 0.27 38.29 -26.06
CA ASN A 23 0.06 39.72 -25.87
C ASN A 23 1.29 40.59 -26.25
N GLY A 24 2.34 40.04 -26.91
CA GLY A 24 3.51 40.79 -27.35
C GLY A 24 4.86 40.12 -27.06
N CYS A 25 5.94 40.82 -27.46
CA CYS A 25 7.32 40.38 -27.22
C CYS A 25 7.89 41.03 -25.97
N VAL A 26 8.43 40.21 -25.04
CA VAL A 26 9.09 40.66 -23.79
C VAL A 26 10.57 40.33 -23.88
N LEU A 27 11.44 41.34 -23.72
CA LEU A 27 12.88 41.18 -23.65
C LEU A 27 13.33 41.09 -22.17
N LEU A 28 14.03 40.01 -21.78
CA LEU A 28 14.55 39.82 -20.44
C LEU A 28 16.07 39.61 -20.45
N PRO A 29 16.82 40.21 -19.49
CA PRO A 29 18.24 39.96 -19.34
C PRO A 29 18.54 38.49 -18.99
N ARG A 30 19.64 37.94 -19.50
CA ARG A 30 20.04 36.54 -19.26
C ARG A 30 20.07 36.13 -17.76
N SER A 31 20.40 37.07 -16.89
CA SER A 31 20.38 36.85 -15.43
C SER A 31 18.98 36.54 -14.87
N ARG A 32 17.94 37.21 -15.41
CA ARG A 32 16.54 36.98 -15.02
C ARG A 32 15.96 35.69 -15.62
N VAL A 33 16.45 35.24 -16.78
CA VAL A 33 16.05 33.96 -17.36
C VAL A 33 16.56 32.76 -16.55
N LYS A 34 17.77 32.85 -15.98
CA LYS A 34 18.26 31.82 -15.04
C LYS A 34 17.43 31.77 -13.75
N LEU A 35 17.02 32.93 -13.21
CA LEU A 35 16.15 32.97 -12.02
C LEU A 35 14.74 32.45 -12.34
N ALA A 36 14.17 32.81 -13.48
CA ALA A 36 12.88 32.31 -13.93
C ALA A 36 12.90 30.78 -14.16
N GLY A 37 14.01 30.23 -14.70
CA GLY A 37 14.21 28.80 -14.84
C GLY A 37 14.34 28.07 -13.51
N GLN A 38 14.94 28.70 -12.49
CA GLN A 38 14.98 28.17 -11.12
C GLN A 38 13.63 28.28 -10.40
N ILE A 39 12.89 29.38 -10.61
CA ILE A 39 11.55 29.57 -10.03
C ILE A 39 10.51 28.64 -10.68
N ILE A 40 10.64 28.35 -11.99
CA ILE A 40 9.78 27.38 -12.69
C ILE A 40 10.10 25.95 -12.22
N ARG A 41 11.34 25.62 -11.86
CA ARG A 41 11.69 24.31 -11.25
C ARG A 41 11.16 24.15 -9.83
N GLN A 42 10.90 25.22 -9.09
CA GLN A 42 10.31 25.14 -7.74
C GLN A 42 8.77 25.11 -7.72
N LYS A 43 8.08 25.30 -8.85
CA LYS A 43 6.61 25.23 -8.96
C LYS A 43 6.08 24.03 -9.73
N GLY A 44 6.90 23.09 -10.13
CA GLY A 44 6.42 21.75 -10.48
C GLY A 44 6.06 21.05 -9.19
N LYS A 45 4.75 20.89 -8.88
CA LYS A 45 4.31 19.85 -7.93
C LYS A 45 4.97 18.57 -8.42
N THR A 46 6.02 18.12 -7.77
CA THR A 46 6.51 16.75 -7.96
C THR A 46 5.33 15.87 -7.61
N MET A 47 4.84 15.13 -8.60
CA MET A 47 3.83 14.10 -8.34
C MET A 47 4.41 13.21 -7.24
N PRO A 48 3.61 12.79 -6.25
CA PRO A 48 4.11 12.02 -5.10
C PRO A 48 4.42 10.59 -5.53
N TYR A 49 5.56 10.41 -6.19
CA TYR A 49 6.07 9.13 -6.64
C TYR A 49 7.50 8.89 -6.15
N VAL A 50 7.78 7.64 -5.76
CA VAL A 50 9.12 7.16 -5.43
C VAL A 50 9.52 6.08 -6.43
N THR A 51 10.66 6.28 -7.11
CA THR A 51 11.22 5.26 -8.01
C THR A 51 11.80 4.11 -7.20
N VAL A 52 11.27 2.90 -7.40
CA VAL A 52 11.68 1.69 -6.67
C VAL A 52 12.38 0.66 -7.55
N GLY A 53 12.45 0.88 -8.84
CA GLY A 53 13.09 -0.05 -9.77
C GLY A 53 12.98 0.41 -11.19
N GLN A 54 13.20 -0.54 -12.10
CA GLN A 54 13.09 -0.32 -13.54
C GLN A 54 12.63 -1.62 -14.20
N GLU A 55 11.75 -1.50 -15.18
CA GLU A 55 11.40 -2.58 -16.09
C GLU A 55 11.68 -2.09 -17.52
N ASN A 56 12.54 -2.81 -18.24
CA ASN A 56 13.11 -2.34 -19.52
C ASN A 56 13.71 -0.92 -19.37
N SER A 57 13.20 0.06 -20.09
CA SER A 57 13.64 1.47 -20.03
C SER A 57 12.76 2.37 -19.13
N ALA A 58 11.66 1.83 -18.57
CA ALA A 58 10.71 2.60 -17.78
C ALA A 58 10.99 2.46 -16.27
N PRO A 59 10.95 3.55 -15.48
CA PRO A 59 11.03 3.45 -14.03
C PRO A 59 9.79 2.75 -13.48
N ILE A 60 9.97 1.98 -12.41
CA ILE A 60 8.88 1.48 -11.57
C ILE A 60 8.73 2.47 -10.43
N GLU A 61 7.57 3.10 -10.34
CA GLU A 61 7.27 4.16 -9.39
C GLU A 61 6.11 3.78 -8.49
N LEU A 62 6.26 4.00 -7.19
CA LEU A 62 5.18 3.89 -6.20
C LEU A 62 4.54 5.26 -6.00
N TYR A 63 3.22 5.33 -6.17
CA TYR A 63 2.42 6.45 -5.75
C TYR A 63 2.24 6.43 -4.23
N TYR A 64 2.36 7.58 -3.58
CA TYR A 64 2.10 7.73 -2.15
C TYR A 64 1.34 9.03 -1.86
N GLU A 65 0.66 9.08 -0.72
CA GLU A 65 0.09 10.28 -0.13
C GLU A 65 0.75 10.49 1.24
N ASP A 66 1.07 11.75 1.56
CA ASP A 66 1.79 12.13 2.79
C ASP A 66 1.12 13.37 3.39
N HIS A 67 0.48 13.19 4.52
CA HIS A 67 -0.37 14.18 5.15
C HIS A 67 -0.07 14.35 6.64
N GLY A 68 -0.28 15.57 7.15
CA GLY A 68 -0.07 15.89 8.56
C GLY A 68 1.38 16.13 8.92
N SER A 69 1.66 16.14 10.22
CA SER A 69 3.00 16.37 10.78
C SER A 69 3.10 15.70 12.16
N GLY A 70 4.15 15.16 12.56
CA GLY A 70 4.30 14.41 13.82
C GLY A 70 4.92 13.06 13.56
N ARG A 71 4.70 12.10 14.46
CA ARG A 71 5.26 10.75 14.29
C ARG A 71 4.72 10.11 13.01
N PRO A 72 5.58 9.59 12.13
CA PRO A 72 5.15 9.00 10.87
C PRO A 72 4.47 7.64 11.08
N VAL A 73 3.33 7.46 10.42
CA VAL A 73 2.62 6.19 10.32
C VAL A 73 2.52 5.83 8.84
N VAL A 74 3.01 4.66 8.45
CA VAL A 74 2.87 4.12 7.09
C VAL A 74 1.82 3.03 7.09
N LEU A 75 0.79 3.20 6.26
CA LEU A 75 -0.34 2.30 6.11
C LEU A 75 -0.21 1.48 4.83
N ILE A 76 -0.12 0.16 4.96
CA ILE A 76 0.19 -0.80 3.90
C ILE A 76 -1.06 -1.61 3.57
N HIS A 77 -1.60 -1.40 2.36
CA HIS A 77 -2.85 -2.03 1.95
C HIS A 77 -2.73 -3.52 1.64
N GLY A 78 -3.88 -4.22 1.69
CA GLY A 78 -4.03 -5.62 1.25
C GLY A 78 -4.39 -5.75 -0.24
N PHE A 79 -4.44 -7.00 -0.72
CA PHE A 79 -4.94 -7.37 -2.04
C PHE A 79 -6.47 -7.27 -2.08
N PRO A 80 -7.07 -6.86 -3.16
CA PRO A 80 -6.51 -6.23 -4.37
C PRO A 80 -6.68 -4.70 -4.36
N LEU A 81 -6.63 -4.10 -3.18
CA LEU A 81 -6.94 -2.69 -2.94
C LEU A 81 -5.72 -1.77 -3.17
N ASN A 82 -5.81 -0.53 -2.70
CA ASN A 82 -4.77 0.49 -2.75
C ASN A 82 -4.73 1.29 -1.43
N GLY A 83 -3.92 2.32 -1.33
CA GLY A 83 -3.76 3.12 -0.11
C GLY A 83 -5.05 3.71 0.43
N ARG A 84 -6.08 3.94 -0.39
CA ARG A 84 -7.40 4.44 0.03
C ARG A 84 -8.20 3.47 0.89
N ALA A 85 -7.83 2.19 0.91
CA ALA A 85 -8.45 1.21 1.81
C ALA A 85 -8.33 1.59 3.30
N TRP A 86 -7.39 2.48 3.61
CA TRP A 86 -7.12 2.99 4.95
C TRP A 86 -7.77 4.35 5.27
N GLU A 87 -8.70 4.86 4.44
CA GLU A 87 -9.20 6.24 4.58
C GLU A 87 -9.77 6.55 5.97
N ARG A 88 -10.44 5.60 6.62
CA ARG A 88 -11.02 5.79 7.97
C ARG A 88 -9.95 5.88 9.04
N GLN A 89 -8.96 4.98 8.99
CA GLN A 89 -7.83 4.95 9.92
C GLN A 89 -6.90 6.15 9.70
N ALA A 90 -6.63 6.51 8.43
CA ALA A 90 -5.85 7.70 8.08
C ALA A 90 -6.48 8.97 8.67
N ARG A 91 -7.80 9.14 8.54
CA ARG A 91 -8.54 10.26 9.14
C ARG A 91 -8.39 10.29 10.67
N ALA A 92 -8.54 9.14 11.34
CA ALA A 92 -8.41 9.05 12.79
C ALA A 92 -6.99 9.39 13.27
N LEU A 93 -5.97 8.88 12.60
CA LEU A 93 -4.56 9.14 12.90
C LEU A 93 -4.18 10.61 12.65
N LEU A 94 -4.63 11.20 11.53
CA LEU A 94 -4.45 12.63 11.24
C LEU A 94 -5.10 13.51 12.31
N GLY A 95 -6.33 13.16 12.73
CA GLY A 95 -7.03 13.85 13.81
C GLY A 95 -6.32 13.76 15.16
N ALA A 96 -5.50 12.74 15.37
CA ALA A 96 -4.68 12.55 16.56
C ALA A 96 -3.25 13.16 16.44
N GLY A 97 -2.94 13.84 15.33
CA GLY A 97 -1.68 14.58 15.13
C GLY A 97 -0.53 13.76 14.57
N PHE A 98 -0.78 12.57 14.02
CA PHE A 98 0.24 11.79 13.30
C PHE A 98 0.48 12.35 11.89
N ARG A 99 1.68 12.12 11.36
CA ARG A 99 1.96 12.20 9.92
C ARG A 99 1.62 10.86 9.30
N VAL A 100 0.67 10.83 8.37
CA VAL A 100 0.14 9.60 7.78
C VAL A 100 0.60 9.49 6.33
N ILE A 101 1.27 8.39 6.04
CA ILE A 101 1.71 8.03 4.70
C ILE A 101 0.93 6.78 4.26
N THR A 102 0.23 6.88 3.12
CA THR A 102 -0.32 5.72 2.41
C THR A 102 0.42 5.58 1.09
N TYR A 103 0.57 4.37 0.58
CA TYR A 103 1.10 4.17 -0.76
C TYR A 103 0.37 3.03 -1.47
N ASP A 104 0.42 3.07 -2.79
CA ASP A 104 -0.07 2.00 -3.63
C ASP A 104 1.10 1.07 -3.94
N ARG A 105 0.98 -0.24 -3.62
CA ARG A 105 1.98 -1.24 -3.97
C ARG A 105 2.11 -1.32 -5.50
N ARG A 106 3.31 -1.70 -6.02
CA ARG A 106 3.47 -2.01 -7.45
C ARG A 106 2.32 -2.91 -7.96
N GLY A 107 1.79 -2.61 -9.13
CA GLY A 107 0.66 -3.32 -9.72
C GLY A 107 -0.71 -2.84 -9.25
N PHE A 108 -0.79 -1.92 -8.29
CA PHE A 108 -2.05 -1.48 -7.70
C PHE A 108 -2.21 0.05 -7.74
N GLY A 109 -3.48 0.48 -7.78
CA GLY A 109 -3.83 1.89 -7.71
C GLY A 109 -3.15 2.74 -8.78
N ARG A 110 -2.43 3.77 -8.35
CA ARG A 110 -1.71 4.74 -9.20
C ARG A 110 -0.24 4.40 -9.42
N SER A 111 0.27 3.36 -8.77
CA SER A 111 1.64 2.90 -8.95
C SER A 111 1.84 2.24 -10.30
N SER A 112 3.11 2.15 -10.75
CA SER A 112 3.47 1.41 -11.95
C SER A 112 2.97 -0.03 -11.89
N GLN A 113 2.54 -0.55 -13.04
CA GLN A 113 2.04 -1.92 -13.19
C GLN A 113 3.02 -2.78 -14.00
N PRO A 114 4.21 -3.12 -13.45
CA PRO A 114 5.19 -3.96 -14.13
C PRO A 114 4.65 -5.39 -14.30
N VAL A 115 5.26 -6.17 -15.19
CA VAL A 115 4.90 -7.58 -15.39
C VAL A 115 5.54 -8.48 -14.31
N THR A 116 6.60 -8.00 -13.65
CA THR A 116 7.41 -8.78 -12.70
C THR A 116 7.53 -8.14 -11.31
N GLY A 117 8.11 -8.89 -10.37
CA GLY A 117 8.43 -8.38 -9.04
C GLY A 117 7.29 -8.51 -8.02
N TYR A 118 6.34 -9.39 -8.26
CA TYR A 118 5.26 -9.68 -7.32
C TYR A 118 5.67 -10.77 -6.35
N ASN A 119 6.48 -10.40 -5.35
CA ASN A 119 6.88 -11.26 -4.24
C ASN A 119 7.27 -10.40 -3.02
N TYR A 120 7.25 -10.97 -1.83
CA TYR A 120 7.48 -10.23 -0.59
C TYR A 120 8.90 -9.68 -0.44
N ASP A 121 9.91 -10.30 -1.05
CA ASP A 121 11.27 -9.73 -1.06
C ASP A 121 11.32 -8.42 -1.81
N THR A 122 10.60 -8.34 -2.92
CA THR A 122 10.48 -7.12 -3.73
C THR A 122 9.59 -6.08 -3.03
N PHE A 123 8.45 -6.48 -2.46
CA PHE A 123 7.57 -5.56 -1.72
C PHE A 123 8.30 -4.93 -0.52
N ALA A 124 9.05 -5.73 0.25
CA ALA A 124 9.87 -5.23 1.35
C ALA A 124 10.99 -4.29 0.87
N ALA A 125 11.61 -4.56 -0.28
CA ALA A 125 12.60 -3.67 -0.89
C ALA A 125 11.99 -2.35 -1.37
N ASP A 126 10.76 -2.39 -1.88
CA ASP A 126 10.01 -1.19 -2.28
C ASP A 126 9.65 -0.33 -1.06
N LEU A 127 9.19 -0.96 0.03
CA LEU A 127 8.95 -0.28 1.30
C LEU A 127 10.22 0.38 1.84
N ASP A 128 11.37 -0.33 1.82
CA ASP A 128 12.66 0.25 2.24
C ASP A 128 13.04 1.50 1.44
N LYS A 129 12.84 1.46 0.12
CA LYS A 129 13.08 2.62 -0.75
C LYS A 129 12.14 3.76 -0.46
N LEU A 130 10.85 3.49 -0.19
CA LEU A 130 9.88 4.51 0.21
C LEU A 130 10.29 5.18 1.53
N LEU A 131 10.59 4.39 2.57
CA LEU A 131 11.01 4.91 3.87
C LEU A 131 12.30 5.74 3.76
N THR A 132 13.24 5.28 2.92
CA THR A 132 14.50 5.98 2.68
C THR A 132 14.31 7.27 1.88
N ALA A 133 13.53 7.25 0.81
CA ALA A 133 13.29 8.42 -0.05
C ALA A 133 12.56 9.55 0.69
N LEU A 134 11.68 9.20 1.64
CA LEU A 134 10.96 10.15 2.49
C LEU A 134 11.71 10.48 3.79
N ASP A 135 12.92 9.93 3.99
CA ASP A 135 13.75 10.06 5.19
C ASP A 135 12.96 9.83 6.48
N LEU A 136 12.20 8.74 6.52
CA LEU A 136 11.36 8.39 7.66
C LEU A 136 12.16 7.64 8.72
N HIS A 137 11.98 8.06 9.98
CA HIS A 137 12.54 7.45 11.17
C HIS A 137 11.46 7.32 12.25
N ASP A 138 11.65 6.42 13.21
CA ASP A 138 10.70 6.14 14.30
C ASP A 138 9.28 5.84 13.79
N VAL A 139 9.22 5.13 12.65
CA VAL A 139 7.99 4.86 11.92
C VAL A 139 7.11 3.87 12.67
N CYS A 140 5.80 4.14 12.71
CA CYS A 140 4.80 3.12 13.01
C CYS A 140 4.29 2.52 11.70
N LEU A 141 4.34 1.21 11.55
CA LEU A 141 3.80 0.50 10.39
C LEU A 141 2.45 -0.13 10.73
N ALA A 142 1.45 -0.01 9.87
CA ALA A 142 0.25 -0.83 9.93
C ALA A 142 -0.01 -1.50 8.58
N GLY A 143 -0.11 -2.83 8.57
CA GLY A 143 -0.30 -3.61 7.35
C GLY A 143 -1.52 -4.51 7.43
N HIS A 144 -2.41 -4.38 6.44
CA HIS A 144 -3.58 -5.23 6.30
C HIS A 144 -3.33 -6.37 5.33
N SER A 145 -3.71 -7.60 5.69
CA SER A 145 -3.66 -8.75 4.79
C SER A 145 -2.24 -8.98 4.24
N MET A 146 -2.03 -8.86 2.93
CA MET A 146 -0.70 -8.86 2.31
C MET A 146 0.24 -7.81 2.91
N GLY A 147 -0.28 -6.66 3.37
CA GLY A 147 0.53 -5.64 4.05
C GLY A 147 1.16 -6.15 5.35
N GLY A 148 0.50 -7.07 6.05
CA GLY A 148 1.09 -7.75 7.21
C GLY A 148 2.27 -8.63 6.84
N GLY A 149 2.19 -9.35 5.71
CA GLY A 149 3.30 -10.12 5.16
C GLY A 149 4.48 -9.23 4.71
N GLU A 150 4.17 -8.06 4.15
CA GLU A 150 5.18 -7.08 3.77
C GLU A 150 5.95 -6.55 4.99
N ILE A 151 5.25 -6.24 6.09
CA ILE A 151 5.86 -5.86 7.37
C ILE A 151 6.75 -6.99 7.90
N ALA A 152 6.25 -8.23 7.92
CA ALA A 152 7.00 -9.38 8.42
C ALA A 152 8.31 -9.58 7.65
N ARG A 153 8.26 -9.56 6.31
CA ARG A 153 9.44 -9.69 5.45
C ARG A 153 10.37 -8.47 5.56
N TYR A 154 9.83 -7.26 5.67
CA TYR A 154 10.63 -6.05 5.85
C TYR A 154 11.44 -6.13 7.15
N LEU A 155 10.79 -6.37 8.28
CA LEU A 155 11.47 -6.45 9.58
C LEU A 155 12.43 -7.65 9.66
N GLY A 156 12.05 -8.80 9.09
CA GLY A 156 12.89 -9.99 9.05
C GLY A 156 14.18 -9.84 8.22
N LYS A 157 14.17 -8.95 7.21
CA LYS A 157 15.28 -8.79 6.25
C LYS A 157 16.07 -7.49 6.45
N TYR A 158 15.39 -6.37 6.74
CA TYR A 158 15.98 -5.04 6.89
C TYR A 158 16.14 -4.62 8.35
N GLY A 159 15.51 -5.35 9.28
CA GLY A 159 15.52 -5.04 10.71
C GLY A 159 14.64 -3.84 11.07
N SER A 160 14.71 -3.43 12.32
CA SER A 160 13.85 -2.39 12.91
C SER A 160 14.46 -0.99 12.94
N GLY A 161 15.63 -0.76 12.35
CA GLY A 161 16.39 0.49 12.50
C GLY A 161 15.63 1.78 12.16
N ARG A 162 14.56 1.71 11.37
CA ARG A 162 13.67 2.83 11.04
C ARG A 162 12.29 2.73 11.69
N VAL A 163 11.93 1.57 12.25
CA VAL A 163 10.58 1.24 12.70
C VAL A 163 10.52 1.13 14.21
N GLN A 164 9.60 1.85 14.82
CA GLN A 164 9.42 1.85 16.28
C GLN A 164 8.34 0.85 16.73
N ARG A 165 7.26 0.69 15.97
CA ARG A 165 6.12 -0.18 16.28
C ARG A 165 5.52 -0.72 14.99
N ALA A 166 4.88 -1.89 15.06
CA ALA A 166 4.14 -2.44 13.93
C ALA A 166 2.79 -3.01 14.34
N VAL A 167 1.79 -2.89 13.46
CA VAL A 167 0.47 -3.51 13.62
C VAL A 167 0.18 -4.37 12.39
N ILE A 168 -0.14 -5.64 12.61
CA ILE A 168 -0.55 -6.60 11.59
C ILE A 168 -2.06 -6.80 11.74
N VAL A 169 -2.82 -6.39 10.72
CA VAL A 169 -4.29 -6.46 10.70
C VAL A 169 -4.73 -7.54 9.72
N SER A 170 -5.36 -8.61 10.22
CA SER A 170 -5.77 -9.78 9.41
C SER A 170 -4.68 -10.15 8.38
N GLY A 171 -3.45 -10.32 8.85
CA GLY A 171 -2.27 -10.53 8.00
C GLY A 171 -2.10 -11.97 7.56
N VAL A 172 -1.41 -12.18 6.43
CA VAL A 172 -1.09 -13.51 5.88
C VAL A 172 -0.07 -14.34 6.69
N PRO A 173 0.85 -13.75 7.50
CA PRO A 173 1.74 -14.55 8.33
C PRO A 173 0.99 -15.47 9.33
N PRO A 174 1.64 -16.56 9.78
CA PRO A 174 3.03 -16.94 9.52
C PRO A 174 3.23 -17.79 8.25
N TYR A 175 2.25 -18.62 7.86
CA TYR A 175 2.31 -19.50 6.70
C TYR A 175 0.93 -20.01 6.34
N LEU A 176 0.44 -19.60 5.18
CA LEU A 176 -0.95 -19.82 4.80
C LEU A 176 -1.18 -21.15 4.05
N LEU A 177 -0.13 -21.82 3.58
CA LEU A 177 -0.27 -23.09 2.88
C LEU A 177 -0.47 -24.25 3.89
N LYS A 178 -1.47 -25.09 3.63
CA LYS A 178 -1.74 -26.30 4.41
C LYS A 178 -0.64 -27.33 4.20
N THR A 179 -0.06 -27.74 5.32
CA THR A 179 0.92 -28.84 5.43
C THR A 179 0.62 -29.65 6.69
N PRO A 180 1.32 -30.77 6.95
CA PRO A 180 1.18 -31.47 8.21
C PRO A 180 1.41 -30.58 9.45
N GLU A 181 2.30 -29.56 9.36
CA GLU A 181 2.61 -28.62 10.44
C GLU A 181 1.60 -27.46 10.51
N THR A 182 0.81 -27.26 9.45
CA THR A 182 -0.19 -26.18 9.35
C THR A 182 -1.56 -26.72 8.90
N PRO A 183 -2.18 -27.65 9.65
CA PRO A 183 -3.38 -28.37 9.20
C PRO A 183 -4.62 -27.49 9.05
N THR A 184 -4.67 -26.35 9.73
CA THR A 184 -5.77 -25.36 9.67
C THR A 184 -5.61 -24.33 8.55
N ALA A 185 -4.47 -24.33 7.84
CA ALA A 185 -4.21 -23.41 6.76
C ALA A 185 -4.90 -23.84 5.45
N VAL A 186 -4.75 -23.04 4.39
CA VAL A 186 -5.48 -23.16 3.13
C VAL A 186 -4.82 -24.21 2.23
N PRO A 187 -5.58 -25.17 1.68
CA PRO A 187 -5.06 -26.13 0.70
C PRO A 187 -4.56 -25.47 -0.59
N GLN A 188 -3.56 -26.08 -1.26
CA GLN A 188 -2.99 -25.58 -2.54
C GLN A 188 -4.07 -25.40 -3.60
N GLU A 189 -5.02 -26.31 -3.67
CA GLU A 189 -6.10 -26.33 -4.67
C GLU A 189 -6.96 -25.06 -4.62
N VAL A 190 -7.10 -24.44 -3.45
CA VAL A 190 -7.85 -23.17 -3.31
C VAL A 190 -7.10 -22.03 -4.01
N PHE A 191 -5.79 -21.96 -3.86
CA PHE A 191 -4.98 -20.94 -4.55
C PHE A 191 -4.97 -21.17 -6.06
N ASP A 192 -4.91 -22.42 -6.51
CA ASP A 192 -4.98 -22.77 -7.93
C ASP A 192 -6.34 -22.37 -8.53
N GLN A 193 -7.44 -22.56 -7.79
CA GLN A 193 -8.78 -22.14 -8.18
C GLN A 193 -8.88 -20.59 -8.25
N ILE A 194 -8.29 -19.88 -7.30
CA ILE A 194 -8.25 -18.41 -7.31
C ILE A 194 -7.51 -17.91 -8.55
N ALA A 195 -6.32 -18.46 -8.83
CA ALA A 195 -5.54 -18.07 -10.01
C ALA A 195 -6.29 -18.37 -11.33
N ALA A 196 -6.95 -19.51 -11.40
CA ALA A 196 -7.76 -19.88 -12.55
C ALA A 196 -8.98 -18.94 -12.74
N ALA A 197 -9.67 -18.59 -11.65
CA ALA A 197 -10.82 -17.69 -11.71
C ALA A 197 -10.42 -16.26 -12.11
N LEU A 198 -9.30 -15.74 -11.58
CA LEU A 198 -8.72 -14.45 -11.98
C LEU A 198 -8.32 -14.45 -13.46
N THR A 199 -7.82 -15.56 -13.98
CA THR A 199 -7.43 -15.70 -15.38
C THR A 199 -8.65 -15.78 -16.30
N ALA A 200 -9.72 -16.47 -15.86
CA ALA A 200 -10.92 -16.66 -16.67
C ALA A 200 -11.78 -15.39 -16.76
N ASP A 201 -12.09 -14.76 -15.63
CA ASP A 201 -12.86 -13.52 -15.56
C ASP A 201 -12.54 -12.79 -14.25
N ARG A 202 -11.55 -11.92 -14.29
CA ARG A 202 -11.07 -11.17 -13.14
C ARG A 202 -12.15 -10.24 -12.55
N ALA A 203 -13.00 -9.67 -13.39
CA ALA A 203 -14.07 -8.78 -12.96
C ALA A 203 -15.16 -9.52 -12.17
N ALA A 204 -15.59 -10.68 -12.68
CA ALA A 204 -16.53 -11.54 -11.98
C ALA A 204 -15.93 -12.09 -10.68
N TYR A 205 -14.65 -12.49 -10.69
CA TYR A 205 -13.95 -12.94 -9.49
C TYR A 205 -14.00 -11.90 -8.37
N PHE A 206 -13.75 -10.61 -8.65
CA PHE A 206 -13.79 -9.57 -7.62
C PHE A 206 -15.20 -9.29 -7.08
N THR A 207 -16.25 -9.62 -7.81
CA THR A 207 -17.61 -9.60 -7.28
C THR A 207 -17.79 -10.68 -6.20
N GLU A 208 -17.34 -11.91 -6.45
CA GLU A 208 -17.39 -12.99 -5.46
C GLU A 208 -16.43 -12.76 -4.29
N TRP A 209 -15.22 -12.22 -4.57
CA TRP A 209 -14.25 -11.83 -3.54
C TRP A 209 -14.87 -10.87 -2.53
N ASN A 210 -15.54 -9.80 -2.99
CA ASN A 210 -16.13 -8.80 -2.11
C ASN A 210 -17.20 -9.39 -1.19
N LYS A 211 -17.94 -10.42 -1.61
CA LYS A 211 -18.93 -11.10 -0.76
C LYS A 211 -18.28 -11.67 0.49
N ASN A 212 -17.15 -12.35 0.34
CA ASN A 212 -16.41 -12.96 1.44
C ASN A 212 -15.51 -11.95 2.18
N PHE A 213 -14.95 -10.98 1.45
CA PHE A 213 -14.09 -9.94 2.04
C PHE A 213 -14.82 -9.11 3.09
N PHE A 214 -16.06 -8.74 2.79
CA PHE A 214 -16.89 -7.93 3.69
C PHE A 214 -17.93 -8.75 4.47
N ASN A 215 -18.10 -10.04 4.24
CA ASN A 215 -19.21 -10.86 4.75
C ASN A 215 -20.56 -10.22 4.41
N LEU A 216 -20.82 -9.95 3.12
CA LEU A 216 -21.93 -9.10 2.67
C LEU A 216 -23.32 -9.61 3.08
N ASP A 217 -23.51 -10.91 3.27
CA ASP A 217 -24.73 -11.52 3.79
C ASP A 217 -25.07 -11.04 5.21
N GLU A 218 -24.06 -10.63 5.99
CA GLU A 218 -24.23 -10.15 7.36
C GLU A 218 -24.11 -8.64 7.49
N THR A 219 -23.29 -7.98 6.66
CA THR A 219 -22.83 -6.60 6.84
C THR A 219 -23.48 -5.59 5.90
N LEU A 220 -23.95 -6.02 4.70
CA LEU A 220 -24.49 -5.11 3.70
C LEU A 220 -25.74 -4.38 4.21
N GLY A 221 -25.74 -3.06 4.07
CA GLY A 221 -26.81 -2.20 4.55
C GLY A 221 -26.84 -1.98 6.08
N LYS A 222 -25.92 -2.62 6.84
CA LYS A 222 -25.78 -2.46 8.29
C LYS A 222 -24.47 -1.81 8.67
N LEU A 223 -23.35 -2.40 8.27
CA LEU A 223 -21.99 -1.95 8.56
C LEU A 223 -21.28 -1.37 7.35
N ILE A 224 -21.72 -1.71 6.15
CA ILE A 224 -21.13 -1.26 4.88
C ILE A 224 -22.24 -0.97 3.86
N SER A 225 -22.06 0.07 3.06
CA SER A 225 -23.00 0.44 1.99
C SER A 225 -22.66 -0.24 0.67
N PRO A 226 -23.64 -0.38 -0.26
CA PRO A 226 -23.37 -0.86 -1.62
C PRO A 226 -22.32 -0.02 -2.35
N GLU A 227 -22.26 1.29 -2.08
CA GLU A 227 -21.31 2.20 -2.73
C GLU A 227 -19.88 1.91 -2.31
N VAL A 228 -19.63 1.55 -1.06
CA VAL A 228 -18.30 1.12 -0.59
C VAL A 228 -17.90 -0.20 -1.25
N VAL A 229 -18.83 -1.14 -1.41
CA VAL A 229 -18.58 -2.41 -2.12
C VAL A 229 -18.24 -2.13 -3.60
N GLN A 230 -18.96 -1.20 -4.23
CA GLN A 230 -18.70 -0.78 -5.61
C GLN A 230 -17.33 -0.08 -5.75
N ASP A 231 -16.94 0.79 -4.80
CA ASP A 231 -15.62 1.45 -4.83
C ASP A 231 -14.49 0.44 -4.64
N ALA A 232 -14.66 -0.55 -3.75
CA ALA A 232 -13.72 -1.66 -3.59
C ALA A 232 -13.58 -2.49 -4.88
N TRP A 233 -14.69 -2.78 -5.56
CA TRP A 233 -14.69 -3.47 -6.85
C TRP A 233 -13.97 -2.65 -7.93
N ASN A 234 -14.29 -1.36 -8.05
CA ASN A 234 -13.65 -0.45 -9.02
C ASN A 234 -12.13 -0.38 -8.78
N THR A 235 -11.71 -0.34 -7.51
CA THR A 235 -10.30 -0.36 -7.13
C THR A 235 -9.63 -1.67 -7.55
N ALA A 236 -10.27 -2.80 -7.27
CA ALA A 236 -9.76 -4.13 -7.59
C ALA A 236 -9.59 -4.36 -9.10
N VAL A 237 -10.57 -3.98 -9.91
CA VAL A 237 -10.49 -4.13 -11.38
C VAL A 237 -9.49 -3.16 -12.01
N GLY A 238 -9.19 -2.04 -11.35
CA GLY A 238 -8.15 -1.08 -11.75
C GLY A 238 -6.71 -1.55 -11.49
N ALA A 239 -6.52 -2.60 -10.70
CA ALA A 239 -5.20 -3.19 -10.46
C ALA A 239 -4.68 -3.92 -11.72
N SER A 240 -3.35 -4.16 -11.78
CA SER A 240 -2.71 -4.89 -12.87
C SER A 240 -3.33 -6.29 -13.06
N PRO A 241 -3.76 -6.67 -14.27
CA PRO A 241 -4.20 -8.03 -14.55
C PRO A 241 -3.12 -9.06 -14.21
N GLU A 242 -1.89 -8.84 -14.68
CA GLU A 242 -0.75 -9.71 -14.42
C GLU A 242 -0.39 -9.72 -12.93
N GLY A 243 -0.37 -8.54 -12.30
CA GLY A 243 -0.04 -8.40 -10.88
C GLY A 243 -1.02 -9.09 -9.96
N THR A 244 -2.32 -9.07 -10.27
CA THR A 244 -3.34 -9.75 -9.46
C THR A 244 -3.20 -11.26 -9.51
N ILE A 245 -2.89 -11.85 -10.66
CA ILE A 245 -2.63 -13.29 -10.80
C ILE A 245 -1.30 -13.66 -10.12
N ALA A 246 -0.24 -12.89 -10.38
CA ALA A 246 1.10 -13.15 -9.84
C ALA A 246 1.19 -13.00 -8.31
N CYS A 247 0.27 -12.27 -7.67
CA CYS A 247 0.20 -12.18 -6.21
C CYS A 247 -0.29 -13.49 -5.56
N VAL A 248 -1.13 -14.29 -6.21
CA VAL A 248 -1.73 -15.49 -5.60
C VAL A 248 -0.67 -16.47 -5.07
N PRO A 249 0.34 -16.90 -5.85
CA PRO A 249 1.38 -17.79 -5.33
C PRO A 249 2.25 -17.15 -4.24
N THR A 250 2.26 -15.82 -4.10
CA THR A 250 3.03 -15.17 -3.03
C THR A 250 2.41 -15.40 -1.66
N TRP A 251 1.13 -15.69 -1.56
CA TRP A 251 0.46 -15.96 -0.29
C TRP A 251 0.96 -17.26 0.38
N HIS A 252 1.69 -18.10 -0.38
CA HIS A 252 2.39 -19.28 0.16
C HIS A 252 3.74 -18.94 0.81
N THR A 253 4.11 -17.67 0.87
CA THR A 253 5.39 -17.28 1.48
C THR A 253 5.43 -17.70 2.95
N ASP A 254 6.52 -18.36 3.32
CA ASP A 254 6.79 -18.75 4.70
C ASP A 254 7.50 -17.61 5.43
N PHE A 255 6.84 -17.05 6.44
CA PHE A 255 7.36 -15.98 7.30
C PHE A 255 7.86 -16.48 8.65
N ARG A 256 7.82 -17.81 8.91
CA ARG A 256 8.21 -18.38 10.21
C ARG A 256 9.67 -18.09 10.57
N ALA A 257 10.52 -17.86 9.57
CA ALA A 257 11.91 -17.46 9.79
C ALA A 257 12.09 -15.94 9.98
N ASP A 258 11.10 -15.12 9.60
CA ASP A 258 11.13 -13.66 9.72
C ASP A 258 10.58 -13.19 11.07
N LEU A 259 9.45 -13.75 11.51
CA LEU A 259 8.71 -13.31 12.70
C LEU A 259 9.54 -13.32 14.00
N PRO A 260 10.37 -14.35 14.29
CA PRO A 260 11.18 -14.38 15.52
C PRO A 260 12.31 -13.32 15.55
N LYS A 261 12.62 -12.69 14.40
CA LYS A 261 13.64 -11.63 14.32
C LYS A 261 13.08 -10.25 14.66
N ILE A 262 11.77 -10.13 14.77
CA ILE A 262 11.11 -8.85 15.06
C ILE A 262 11.34 -8.51 16.53
N ASP A 263 12.05 -7.43 16.79
CA ASP A 263 12.55 -7.00 18.10
C ASP A 263 11.89 -5.70 18.61
N ILE A 264 10.82 -5.26 17.94
CA ILE A 264 10.00 -4.10 18.34
C ILE A 264 8.61 -4.52 18.83
N PRO A 265 7.88 -3.64 19.54
CA PRO A 265 6.49 -3.91 19.90
C PRO A 265 5.63 -4.13 18.65
N VAL A 266 4.85 -5.23 18.65
CA VAL A 266 3.89 -5.59 17.61
C VAL A 266 2.52 -5.84 18.20
N LEU A 267 1.49 -5.32 17.53
CA LEU A 267 0.09 -5.65 17.77
C LEU A 267 -0.44 -6.48 16.59
N VAL A 268 -1.06 -7.60 16.88
CA VAL A 268 -1.76 -8.43 15.89
C VAL A 268 -3.25 -8.29 16.12
N LEU A 269 -3.98 -7.76 15.11
CA LEU A 269 -5.44 -7.71 15.08
C LEU A 269 -5.94 -8.73 14.05
N HIS A 270 -6.99 -9.49 14.38
CA HIS A 270 -7.59 -10.42 13.42
C HIS A 270 -9.09 -10.55 13.64
N GLY A 271 -9.87 -10.51 12.56
CA GLY A 271 -11.31 -10.68 12.63
C GLY A 271 -11.71 -12.14 12.91
N THR A 272 -12.62 -12.36 13.89
CA THR A 272 -13.03 -13.73 14.27
C THR A 272 -13.92 -14.40 13.21
N ALA A 273 -14.51 -13.62 12.29
CA ALA A 273 -15.32 -14.12 11.18
C ALA A 273 -14.63 -13.92 9.81
N ASP A 274 -13.29 -13.88 9.78
CA ASP A 274 -12.51 -13.71 8.54
C ASP A 274 -12.65 -14.92 7.60
N ARG A 275 -13.34 -14.72 6.47
CA ARG A 275 -13.59 -15.76 5.46
C ARG A 275 -12.50 -15.83 4.38
N ILE A 276 -11.52 -14.92 4.41
CA ILE A 276 -10.40 -14.87 3.46
C ILE A 276 -9.16 -15.52 4.07
N LEU A 277 -8.82 -15.15 5.29
CA LEU A 277 -7.68 -15.69 6.01
C LEU A 277 -8.17 -16.35 7.31
N PRO A 278 -8.20 -17.70 7.38
CA PRO A 278 -8.66 -18.40 8.57
C PRO A 278 -7.89 -17.95 9.81
N ILE A 279 -8.60 -17.47 10.83
CA ILE A 279 -7.99 -16.91 12.04
C ILE A 279 -7.05 -17.92 12.70
N GLU A 280 -7.41 -19.20 12.71
CA GLU A 280 -6.62 -20.29 13.31
C GLU A 280 -5.27 -20.50 12.59
N ALA A 281 -5.19 -20.11 11.33
CA ALA A 281 -3.95 -20.22 10.56
C ALA A 281 -3.05 -19.00 10.67
N CYS A 282 -3.58 -17.83 11.03
CA CYS A 282 -2.88 -16.55 10.90
C CYS A 282 -2.67 -15.82 12.24
N GLY A 283 -3.69 -15.14 12.75
CA GLY A 283 -3.56 -14.18 13.87
C GLY A 283 -2.89 -14.75 15.11
N PRO A 284 -3.47 -15.76 15.79
CA PRO A 284 -2.88 -16.36 17.00
C PRO A 284 -1.48 -16.90 16.76
N ARG A 285 -1.26 -17.57 15.63
CA ARG A 285 0.05 -18.17 15.29
C ARG A 285 1.11 -17.11 14.97
N THR A 286 0.73 -15.98 14.38
CA THR A 286 1.62 -14.83 14.20
C THR A 286 2.04 -14.27 15.55
N HIS A 287 1.09 -14.11 16.48
CA HIS A 287 1.35 -13.67 17.84
C HIS A 287 2.31 -14.61 18.58
N GLU A 288 2.11 -15.93 18.50
CA GLU A 288 2.97 -16.94 19.14
C GLU A 288 4.44 -16.84 18.67
N LEU A 289 4.68 -16.46 17.40
CA LEU A 289 6.03 -16.40 16.82
C LEU A 289 6.73 -15.05 17.02
N ILE A 290 6.00 -13.98 17.39
CA ILE A 290 6.59 -12.65 17.67
C ILE A 290 6.65 -12.46 19.18
N ARG A 291 7.85 -12.53 19.74
CA ARG A 291 8.05 -12.41 21.18
C ARG A 291 7.53 -11.07 21.73
N GLY A 292 6.63 -11.14 22.70
CA GLY A 292 6.10 -9.97 23.39
C GLY A 292 5.11 -9.13 22.56
N SER A 293 4.59 -9.67 21.45
CA SER A 293 3.50 -9.05 20.74
C SER A 293 2.21 -9.04 21.57
N GLU A 294 1.29 -8.14 21.23
CA GLU A 294 -0.10 -8.14 21.70
C GLU A 294 -0.99 -8.81 20.65
N TYR A 295 -2.04 -9.49 21.10
CA TYR A 295 -3.05 -10.08 20.20
C TYR A 295 -4.45 -9.63 20.60
N VAL A 296 -5.20 -9.09 19.64
CA VAL A 296 -6.59 -8.65 19.84
C VAL A 296 -7.46 -9.25 18.74
N PRO A 297 -8.28 -10.28 19.06
CA PRO A 297 -9.34 -10.74 18.17
C PRO A 297 -10.42 -9.67 18.07
N VAL A 298 -10.88 -9.37 16.84
CA VAL A 298 -11.98 -8.43 16.60
C VAL A 298 -13.25 -9.24 16.36
N GLU A 299 -14.11 -9.28 17.36
CA GLU A 299 -15.29 -10.15 17.39
C GLU A 299 -16.27 -9.83 16.25
N GLY A 300 -16.71 -10.87 15.53
CA GLY A 300 -17.64 -10.79 14.40
C GLY A 300 -17.08 -10.12 13.14
N ALA A 301 -15.84 -9.65 13.16
CA ALA A 301 -15.24 -8.96 12.01
C ALA A 301 -14.79 -9.94 10.92
N GLY A 302 -15.18 -9.64 9.67
CA GLY A 302 -14.62 -10.28 8.47
C GLY A 302 -13.28 -9.67 8.06
N HIS A 303 -12.77 -10.08 6.88
CA HIS A 303 -11.48 -9.58 6.36
C HIS A 303 -11.49 -8.07 6.11
N GLY A 304 -12.63 -7.49 5.72
CA GLY A 304 -12.81 -6.06 5.50
C GLY A 304 -12.97 -5.20 6.76
N LEU A 305 -12.38 -5.61 7.89
CA LEU A 305 -12.57 -4.98 9.20
C LEU A 305 -12.12 -3.51 9.25
N CYS A 306 -11.20 -3.08 8.41
CA CYS A 306 -10.80 -1.68 8.29
C CYS A 306 -11.98 -0.76 7.90
N TRP A 307 -13.03 -1.34 7.32
CA TRP A 307 -14.28 -0.65 6.99
C TRP A 307 -15.42 -1.01 7.93
N THR A 308 -15.70 -2.31 8.08
CA THR A 308 -16.85 -2.79 8.86
C THR A 308 -16.70 -2.55 10.36
N HIS A 309 -15.48 -2.60 10.88
CA HIS A 309 -15.14 -2.38 12.29
C HIS A 309 -14.10 -1.26 12.44
N ALA A 310 -14.27 -0.19 11.64
CA ALA A 310 -13.30 0.88 11.51
C ALA A 310 -12.96 1.58 12.85
N ASP A 311 -13.95 1.73 13.74
CA ASP A 311 -13.75 2.37 15.03
C ASP A 311 -12.87 1.52 15.96
N VAL A 312 -13.04 0.19 15.94
CA VAL A 312 -12.21 -0.74 16.70
C VAL A 312 -10.77 -0.70 16.18
N VAL A 313 -10.59 -0.87 14.86
CA VAL A 313 -9.25 -0.83 14.24
C VAL A 313 -8.57 0.51 14.49
N SER A 314 -9.29 1.64 14.30
CA SER A 314 -8.73 2.97 14.55
C SER A 314 -8.38 3.19 16.02
N GLY A 315 -9.23 2.72 16.93
CA GLY A 315 -9.00 2.80 18.38
C GLY A 315 -7.74 2.05 18.79
N GLU A 316 -7.55 0.82 18.29
CA GLU A 316 -6.36 0.02 18.57
C GLU A 316 -5.08 0.61 17.96
N LEU A 317 -5.14 1.13 16.73
CA LEU A 317 -4.01 1.86 16.13
C LEU A 317 -3.62 3.09 16.98
N LEU A 318 -4.59 3.89 17.39
CA LEU A 318 -4.37 5.08 18.22
C LEU A 318 -3.81 4.72 19.61
N ARG A 319 -4.32 3.65 20.22
CA ARG A 319 -3.82 3.14 21.51
C ARG A 319 -2.37 2.68 21.39
N PHE A 320 -2.09 1.89 20.36
CA PHE A 320 -0.81 1.22 20.24
C PHE A 320 0.32 2.14 19.72
N PHE A 321 -0.01 3.17 18.93
CA PHE A 321 0.99 4.09 18.38
C PHE A 321 1.32 5.29 19.29
N ARG A 322 0.59 5.52 20.34
CA ARG A 322 0.92 6.49 21.39
C ARG A 322 1.99 5.94 22.32
#